data_dc367949326e51448c6087d0d179daad
#
_entry.id   dc367949326e51448c6087d0d179daad
#
_cell.length_a   1.000
_cell.length_b   1.000
_cell.length_c   1.000
_cell.angle_alpha   90.00
_cell.angle_beta   90.00
_cell.angle_gamma   90.00
#
_symmetry.space_group_name_H-M   'P 1'
#
loop_
_entity.id
_entity.type
_entity.pdbx_description
1 polymer ?
#
loop_
_entity_poly.entity_id
_entity_poly.type
_entity_poly.pdbx_seq_one_letter_code
_entity_poly.pdbx_strand_id
1 'polypeptide(L)'
;MQNRIGQDFSLWQLIRFAFPAILTNLCTQLFRSMDDGLFVSRYVGERALSSISLLSPVNSVIMAFAQLFAIGASTLSAQCMGRHEQKEAKRIFTRICIAAVTVGAVFAVLLNLFCDPICRFLGADEELIANSRIFVRIVFTDTPVNLLIAVFGAYYSTAGKPQMGLFCSILSGVVNIVFDIL
;
A
#
# COMPACT_ATOMS: atom_id res chain seq x y z
N MET A 1 -24.66 15.01 -6.33
CA MET A 1 -24.17 13.68 -6.69
C MET A 1 -25.15 12.66 -6.13
N GLN A 2 -25.87 11.96 -7.02
CA GLN A 2 -26.86 10.97 -6.59
C GLN A 2 -26.18 9.83 -5.83
N ASN A 3 -26.70 9.57 -4.64
CA ASN A 3 -26.23 8.53 -3.73
C ASN A 3 -26.56 7.15 -4.35
N ARG A 4 -25.62 6.57 -5.08
CA ARG A 4 -25.79 5.26 -5.75
C ARG A 4 -25.69 4.07 -4.78
N ILE A 5 -25.34 4.31 -3.52
CA ILE A 5 -25.05 3.26 -2.54
C ILE A 5 -26.29 2.68 -1.88
N GLY A 6 -27.46 3.32 -2.04
CA GLY A 6 -28.75 2.87 -1.45
C GLY A 6 -29.71 2.25 -2.46
N GLN A 7 -29.29 1.84 -3.64
CA GLN A 7 -30.15 1.23 -4.65
C GLN A 7 -29.92 -0.29 -4.70
N ASP A 8 -30.99 -1.04 -4.95
CA ASP A 8 -30.91 -2.48 -5.23
C ASP A 8 -30.13 -2.71 -6.52
N PHE A 9 -28.89 -3.20 -6.40
CA PHE A 9 -28.04 -3.51 -7.54
C PHE A 9 -28.38 -4.88 -8.13
N SER A 10 -28.62 -4.96 -9.42
CA SER A 10 -28.53 -6.22 -10.17
C SER A 10 -27.09 -6.75 -10.11
N LEU A 11 -26.92 -8.07 -10.09
CA LEU A 11 -25.59 -8.72 -10.11
C LEU A 11 -24.68 -8.15 -11.20
N TRP A 12 -25.21 -7.87 -12.37
CA TRP A 12 -24.44 -7.29 -13.49
C TRP A 12 -23.98 -5.86 -13.22
N GLN A 13 -24.80 -5.06 -12.57
CA GLN A 13 -24.43 -3.70 -12.14
C GLN A 13 -23.34 -3.74 -11.07
N LEU A 14 -23.41 -4.69 -10.14
CA LEU A 14 -22.40 -4.89 -9.11
C LEU A 14 -21.05 -5.30 -9.71
N ILE A 15 -21.04 -6.24 -10.64
CA ILE A 15 -19.83 -6.66 -11.36
C ILE A 15 -19.22 -5.48 -12.12
N ARG A 16 -20.04 -4.71 -12.86
CA ARG A 16 -19.57 -3.53 -13.59
C ARG A 16 -19.01 -2.44 -12.68
N PHE A 17 -19.55 -2.30 -11.47
CA PHE A 17 -19.04 -1.37 -10.47
C PHE A 17 -17.74 -1.87 -9.84
N ALA A 18 -17.64 -3.18 -9.55
CA ALA A 18 -16.46 -3.79 -8.93
C ALA A 18 -15.29 -3.97 -9.91
N PHE A 19 -15.57 -4.10 -11.22
CA PHE A 19 -14.56 -4.39 -12.25
C PHE A 19 -13.37 -3.43 -12.26
N PRO A 20 -13.54 -2.08 -12.20
CA PRO A 20 -12.41 -1.16 -12.13
C PRO A 20 -11.55 -1.35 -10.87
N ALA A 21 -12.16 -1.69 -9.73
CA ALA A 21 -11.41 -1.94 -8.49
C ALA A 21 -10.62 -3.26 -8.57
N ILE A 22 -11.19 -4.29 -9.16
CA ILE A 22 -10.50 -5.57 -9.42
C ILE A 22 -9.31 -5.33 -10.36
N LEU A 23 -9.53 -4.60 -11.44
CA LEU A 23 -8.49 -4.28 -12.41
C LEU A 23 -7.36 -3.44 -11.78
N THR A 24 -7.70 -2.48 -10.92
CA THR A 24 -6.72 -1.70 -10.15
C THR A 24 -5.83 -2.62 -9.31
N ASN A 25 -6.43 -3.55 -8.57
CA ASN A 25 -5.68 -4.49 -7.75
C ASN A 25 -4.77 -5.40 -8.59
N LEU A 26 -5.29 -5.92 -9.70
CA LEU A 26 -4.50 -6.75 -10.62
C LEU A 26 -3.32 -5.98 -11.21
N CYS A 27 -3.53 -4.77 -11.71
CA CYS A 27 -2.45 -3.93 -12.24
C CYS A 27 -1.40 -3.63 -11.16
N THR A 28 -1.83 -3.24 -9.97
CA THR A 28 -0.91 -2.94 -8.86
C THR A 28 -0.07 -4.16 -8.48
N GLN A 29 -0.67 -5.35 -8.42
CA GLN A 29 0.04 -6.60 -8.11
C GLN A 29 1.00 -7.01 -9.23
N LEU A 30 0.61 -6.84 -10.49
CA LEU A 30 1.48 -7.12 -11.62
C LEU A 30 2.69 -6.19 -11.65
N PHE A 31 2.50 -4.88 -11.48
CA PHE A 31 3.61 -3.92 -11.43
C PHE A 31 4.55 -4.25 -10.29
N ARG A 32 4.02 -4.53 -9.10
CA ARG A 32 4.82 -4.89 -7.94
C ARG A 32 5.60 -6.19 -8.14
N SER A 33 4.99 -7.20 -8.77
CA SER A 33 5.66 -8.46 -9.07
C SER A 33 6.77 -8.30 -10.12
N MET A 34 6.61 -7.38 -11.06
CA MET A 34 7.65 -7.04 -12.04
C MET A 34 8.81 -6.30 -11.40
N ASP A 35 8.53 -5.35 -10.51
CA ASP A 35 9.52 -4.58 -9.74
C ASP A 35 10.38 -5.51 -8.88
N ASP A 36 9.75 -6.26 -7.97
CA ASP A 36 10.46 -7.15 -7.03
C ASP A 36 11.14 -8.33 -7.73
N GLY A 37 10.54 -8.88 -8.78
CA GLY A 37 11.00 -10.11 -9.42
C GLY A 37 11.97 -9.92 -10.59
N LEU A 38 11.68 -9.01 -11.50
CA LEU A 38 12.48 -8.86 -12.74
C LEU A 38 13.62 -7.85 -12.59
N PHE A 39 13.34 -6.69 -12.00
CA PHE A 39 14.33 -5.64 -11.91
C PHE A 39 15.37 -5.94 -10.82
N VAL A 40 14.93 -6.31 -9.64
CA VAL A 40 15.85 -6.59 -8.53
C VAL A 40 16.72 -7.81 -8.83
N SER A 41 16.15 -8.89 -9.38
CA SER A 41 16.92 -10.10 -9.70
C SER A 41 17.95 -9.86 -10.80
N ARG A 42 17.63 -9.02 -11.78
CA ARG A 42 18.47 -8.82 -12.96
C ARG A 42 19.57 -7.76 -12.78
N TYR A 43 19.30 -6.71 -12.00
CA TYR A 43 20.21 -5.56 -11.88
C TYR A 43 20.93 -5.47 -10.54
N VAL A 44 20.37 -6.03 -9.47
CA VAL A 44 20.95 -5.91 -8.11
C VAL A 44 21.60 -7.22 -7.62
N GLY A 45 21.25 -8.36 -8.22
CA GLY A 45 21.89 -9.67 -7.99
C GLY A 45 21.20 -10.52 -6.90
N GLU A 46 21.64 -11.78 -6.79
CA GLU A 46 21.02 -12.80 -5.91
C GLU A 46 21.01 -12.43 -4.42
N ARG A 47 21.99 -11.67 -3.95
CA ARG A 47 22.11 -11.24 -2.54
C ARG A 47 21.04 -10.21 -2.14
N ALA A 48 20.71 -9.31 -3.05
CA ALA A 48 19.62 -8.35 -2.81
C ALA A 48 18.27 -9.06 -2.75
N LEU A 49 18.05 -10.05 -3.62
CA LEU A 49 16.84 -10.88 -3.58
C LEU A 49 16.74 -11.67 -2.27
N SER A 50 17.88 -12.15 -1.75
CA SER A 50 17.92 -12.81 -0.43
C SER A 50 17.56 -11.86 0.71
N SER A 51 18.02 -10.59 0.66
CA SER A 51 17.65 -9.56 1.65
C SER A 51 16.16 -9.23 1.61
N ILE A 52 15.56 -9.12 0.42
CA ILE A 52 14.12 -8.90 0.25
C ILE A 52 13.32 -10.07 0.81
N SER A 53 13.75 -11.30 0.48
CA SER A 53 13.09 -12.51 0.97
C SER A 53 13.16 -12.63 2.49
N LEU A 54 14.31 -12.29 3.08
CA LEU A 54 14.52 -12.29 4.52
C LEU A 54 13.57 -11.29 5.23
N LEU A 55 13.39 -10.10 4.65
CA LEU A 55 12.56 -9.05 5.23
C LEU A 55 11.07 -9.17 4.87
N SER A 56 10.68 -10.16 4.07
CA SER A 56 9.30 -10.42 3.68
C SER A 56 8.31 -10.51 4.86
N PRO A 57 8.62 -11.18 6.00
CA PRO A 57 7.73 -11.19 7.15
C PRO A 57 7.49 -9.80 7.73
N VAL A 58 8.53 -8.96 7.78
CA VAL A 58 8.41 -7.57 8.25
C VAL A 58 7.52 -6.76 7.32
N ASN A 59 7.72 -6.89 6.02
CA ASN A 59 6.87 -6.25 5.02
C ASN A 59 5.41 -6.69 5.14
N SER A 60 5.16 -7.96 5.44
CA SER A 60 3.80 -8.50 5.64
C SER A 60 3.09 -7.85 6.84
N VAL A 61 3.81 -7.57 7.92
CA VAL A 61 3.27 -6.83 9.08
C VAL A 61 2.91 -5.39 8.68
N ILE A 62 3.79 -4.69 7.97
CA ILE A 62 3.52 -3.34 7.47
C ILE A 62 2.27 -3.33 6.58
N MET A 63 2.17 -4.28 5.67
CA MET A 63 1.01 -4.43 4.78
C MET A 63 -0.29 -4.71 5.54
N ALA A 64 -0.23 -5.49 6.63
CA ALA A 64 -1.39 -5.71 7.49
C ALA A 64 -1.88 -4.40 8.13
N PHE A 65 -0.98 -3.55 8.61
CA PHE A 65 -1.33 -2.22 9.11
C PHE A 65 -1.87 -1.30 8.00
N ALA A 66 -1.27 -1.33 6.82
CA ALA A 66 -1.77 -0.58 5.68
C ALA A 66 -3.23 -0.96 5.34
N GLN A 67 -3.55 -2.26 5.32
CA GLN A 67 -4.91 -2.75 5.10
C GLN A 67 -5.86 -2.37 6.24
N LEU A 68 -5.41 -2.42 7.49
CA LEU A 68 -6.21 -2.01 8.64
C LEU A 68 -6.67 -0.55 8.48
N PHE A 69 -5.75 0.36 8.19
CA PHE A 69 -6.06 1.78 7.99
C PHE A 69 -6.90 2.01 6.72
N ALA A 70 -6.61 1.31 5.65
CA ALA A 70 -7.34 1.41 4.38
C ALA A 70 -8.81 0.98 4.54
N ILE A 71 -9.05 -0.20 5.13
CA ILE A 71 -10.40 -0.72 5.38
C ILE A 71 -11.14 0.16 6.40
N GLY A 72 -10.47 0.58 7.48
CA GLY A 72 -11.05 1.47 8.48
C GLY A 72 -11.49 2.80 7.87
N ALA A 73 -10.63 3.44 7.07
CA ALA A 73 -10.95 4.70 6.39
C ALA A 73 -12.13 4.55 5.42
N SER A 74 -12.10 3.49 4.62
CA SER A 74 -13.15 3.18 3.64
C SER A 74 -14.50 2.95 4.33
N THR A 75 -14.55 2.04 5.32
CA THR A 75 -15.78 1.65 5.99
C THR A 75 -16.42 2.80 6.77
N LEU A 76 -15.63 3.49 7.61
CA LEU A 76 -16.16 4.58 8.43
C LEU A 76 -16.60 5.77 7.56
N SER A 77 -15.86 6.08 6.50
CA SER A 77 -16.26 7.13 5.56
C SER A 77 -17.52 6.76 4.80
N ALA A 78 -17.68 5.48 4.39
CA ALA A 78 -18.89 5.00 3.72
C ALA A 78 -20.12 5.13 4.60
N GLN A 79 -20.01 4.75 5.89
CA GLN A 79 -21.09 4.87 6.86
C GLN A 79 -21.55 6.32 7.03
N CYS A 80 -20.62 7.26 7.20
CA CYS A 80 -20.95 8.68 7.32
C CYS A 80 -21.55 9.24 6.02
N MET A 81 -21.05 8.82 4.86
CA MET A 81 -21.63 9.21 3.58
C MET A 81 -23.06 8.67 3.40
N GLY A 82 -23.32 7.43 3.85
CA GLY A 82 -24.65 6.83 3.83
C GLY A 82 -25.66 7.57 4.73
N ARG A 83 -25.17 8.17 5.82
CA ARG A 83 -25.98 9.01 6.74
C ARG A 83 -26.09 10.48 6.29
N HIS A 84 -25.58 10.83 5.09
CA HIS A 84 -25.49 12.20 4.59
C HIS A 84 -24.59 13.14 5.42
N GLU A 85 -23.74 12.63 6.29
CA GLU A 85 -22.84 13.37 7.18
C GLU A 85 -21.47 13.61 6.50
N GLN A 86 -21.46 14.34 5.41
CA GLN A 86 -20.26 14.56 4.57
C GLN A 86 -19.11 15.25 5.30
N LYS A 87 -19.43 16.14 6.25
CA LYS A 87 -18.40 16.84 7.05
C LYS A 87 -17.68 15.87 7.99
N GLU A 88 -18.43 14.96 8.60
CA GLU A 88 -17.89 13.96 9.52
C GLU A 88 -17.05 12.91 8.74
N ALA A 89 -17.50 12.49 7.57
CA ALA A 89 -16.74 11.59 6.70
C ALA A 89 -15.34 12.16 6.39
N LYS A 90 -15.25 13.45 6.03
CA LYS A 90 -13.96 14.12 5.77
C LYS A 90 -13.09 14.18 7.03
N ARG A 91 -13.69 14.47 8.17
CA ARG A 91 -12.98 14.57 9.46
C ARG A 91 -12.38 13.23 9.89
N ILE A 92 -13.15 12.16 9.77
CA ILE A 92 -12.72 10.79 10.08
C ILE A 92 -11.59 10.39 9.12
N PHE A 93 -11.76 10.61 7.82
CA PHE A 93 -10.72 10.34 6.83
C PHE A 93 -9.40 11.04 7.17
N THR A 94 -9.45 12.34 7.47
CA THR A 94 -8.24 13.11 7.82
C THR A 94 -7.57 12.56 9.08
N ARG A 95 -8.35 12.20 10.11
CA ARG A 95 -7.81 11.59 11.34
C ARG A 95 -7.12 10.26 11.07
N ILE A 96 -7.69 9.43 10.22
CA ILE A 96 -7.10 8.14 9.84
C ILE A 96 -5.82 8.36 9.01
N CYS A 97 -5.77 9.34 8.12
CA CYS A 97 -4.55 9.71 7.41
C CYS A 97 -3.43 10.13 8.36
N ILE A 98 -3.73 10.98 9.35
CA ILE A 98 -2.75 11.40 10.36
C ILE A 98 -2.27 10.19 11.18
N ALA A 99 -3.18 9.33 11.62
CA ALA A 99 -2.83 8.11 12.35
C ALA A 99 -1.95 7.16 11.51
N ALA A 100 -2.28 6.96 10.24
CA ALA A 100 -1.51 6.14 9.31
C ALA A 100 -0.08 6.67 9.12
N VAL A 101 0.06 7.98 8.91
CA VAL A 101 1.39 8.63 8.81
C VAL A 101 2.18 8.47 10.10
N THR A 102 1.54 8.70 11.25
CA THR A 102 2.22 8.60 12.55
C THR A 102 2.70 7.16 12.80
N VAL A 103 1.84 6.18 12.58
CA VAL A 103 2.20 4.76 12.74
C VAL A 103 3.26 4.35 11.72
N GLY A 104 3.13 4.79 10.47
CA GLY A 104 4.14 4.53 9.43
C GLY A 104 5.50 5.13 9.79
N ALA A 105 5.53 6.36 10.33
CA ALA A 105 6.77 7.00 10.80
C ALA A 105 7.39 6.24 11.99
N VAL A 106 6.57 5.76 12.92
CA VAL A 106 7.05 4.92 14.03
C VAL A 106 7.66 3.62 13.48
N PHE A 107 7.02 2.95 12.55
CA PHE A 107 7.60 1.76 11.89
C PHE A 107 8.90 2.08 11.17
N ALA A 108 8.96 3.16 10.40
CA ALA A 108 10.17 3.57 9.70
C ALA A 108 11.34 3.79 10.67
N VAL A 109 11.10 4.49 11.78
CA VAL A 109 12.12 4.74 12.82
C VAL A 109 12.53 3.43 13.51
N LEU A 110 11.59 2.61 13.96
CA LEU A 110 11.88 1.35 14.64
C LEU A 110 12.66 0.38 13.74
N LEU A 111 12.26 0.23 12.49
CA LEU A 111 12.93 -0.68 11.56
C LEU A 111 14.34 -0.21 11.21
N ASN A 112 14.56 1.09 11.11
CA ASN A 112 15.91 1.63 10.90
C ASN A 112 16.80 1.49 12.14
N LEU A 113 16.26 1.68 13.36
CA LEU A 113 17.01 1.54 14.62
C LEU A 113 17.31 0.08 14.96
N PHE A 114 16.36 -0.82 14.72
CA PHE A 114 16.45 -2.24 15.10
C PHE A 114 16.71 -3.15 13.90
N CYS A 115 17.26 -2.64 12.81
CA CYS A 115 17.53 -3.41 11.59
C CYS A 115 18.39 -4.65 11.89
N ASP A 116 19.53 -4.48 12.56
CA ASP A 116 20.47 -5.57 12.86
C ASP A 116 19.86 -6.66 13.73
N PRO A 117 19.26 -6.36 14.89
CA PRO A 117 18.64 -7.40 15.70
C PRO A 117 17.48 -8.11 14.98
N ILE A 118 16.72 -7.41 14.17
CA ILE A 118 15.65 -8.01 13.35
C ILE A 118 16.24 -8.97 12.31
N CYS A 119 17.25 -8.54 11.56
CA CYS A 119 17.92 -9.39 10.57
C CYS A 119 18.57 -10.63 11.20
N ARG A 120 19.22 -10.49 12.35
CA ARG A 120 19.80 -11.63 13.11
C ARG A 120 18.71 -12.59 13.59
N PHE A 121 17.60 -12.07 14.08
CA PHE A 121 16.46 -12.89 14.51
C PHE A 121 15.85 -13.68 13.34
N LEU A 122 15.86 -13.11 12.14
CA LEU A 122 15.40 -13.75 10.91
C LEU A 122 16.43 -14.74 10.31
N GLY A 123 17.62 -14.86 10.91
CA GLY A 123 18.64 -15.82 10.50
C GLY A 123 19.66 -15.29 9.48
N ALA A 124 19.81 -13.96 9.36
CA ALA A 124 20.82 -13.37 8.48
C ALA A 124 22.23 -13.56 9.00
N ASP A 125 23.19 -13.83 8.10
CA ASP A 125 24.62 -13.71 8.36
C ASP A 125 25.10 -12.24 8.31
N GLU A 126 26.31 -11.98 8.73
CA GLU A 126 26.86 -10.61 8.82
C GLU A 126 26.89 -9.91 7.45
N GLU A 127 27.13 -10.64 6.37
CA GLU A 127 27.18 -10.10 5.02
C GLU A 127 25.77 -9.72 4.53
N LEU A 128 24.78 -10.55 4.82
CA LEU A 128 23.39 -10.29 4.46
C LEU A 128 22.81 -9.13 5.29
N ILE A 129 23.23 -8.96 6.55
CA ILE A 129 22.86 -7.82 7.38
C ILE A 129 23.33 -6.50 6.76
N ALA A 130 24.56 -6.43 6.24
CA ALA A 130 25.09 -5.23 5.62
C ALA A 130 24.23 -4.80 4.40
N ASN A 131 23.85 -5.74 3.55
CA ASN A 131 22.98 -5.50 2.40
C ASN A 131 21.55 -5.13 2.84
N SER A 132 21.03 -5.81 3.84
CA SER A 132 19.69 -5.56 4.39
C SER A 132 19.55 -4.17 5.00
N ARG A 133 20.60 -3.61 5.60
CA ARG A 133 20.60 -2.22 6.10
C ARG A 133 20.32 -1.19 5.00
N ILE A 134 20.92 -1.35 3.84
CA ILE A 134 20.72 -0.45 2.69
C ILE A 134 19.26 -0.56 2.26
N PHE A 135 18.76 -1.77 2.10
CA PHE A 135 17.39 -2.04 1.72
C PHE A 135 16.39 -1.46 2.72
N VAL A 136 16.58 -1.70 4.03
CA VAL A 136 15.72 -1.18 5.09
C VAL A 136 15.66 0.34 5.06
N ARG A 137 16.81 1.01 4.92
CA ARG A 137 16.87 2.48 4.86
C ARG A 137 16.08 3.05 3.68
N ILE A 138 16.15 2.43 2.54
CA ILE A 138 15.48 2.92 1.33
C ILE A 138 13.99 2.57 1.40
N VAL A 139 13.66 1.28 1.53
CA VAL A 139 12.29 0.79 1.37
C VAL A 139 11.41 1.06 2.58
N PHE A 140 11.92 0.85 3.81
CA PHE A 140 11.07 1.04 4.99
C PHE A 140 10.99 2.49 5.48
N THR A 141 11.86 3.38 5.02
CA THR A 141 11.68 4.82 5.26
C THR A 141 10.45 5.36 4.54
N ASP A 142 10.05 4.74 3.43
CA ASP A 142 8.84 5.09 2.68
C ASP A 142 7.52 4.52 3.28
N THR A 143 7.59 3.78 4.38
CA THR A 143 6.41 3.18 5.02
C THR A 143 5.25 4.17 5.27
N PRO A 144 5.46 5.42 5.75
CA PRO A 144 4.37 6.38 5.94
C PRO A 144 3.61 6.68 4.65
N VAL A 145 4.33 6.80 3.55
CA VAL A 145 3.75 7.09 2.22
C VAL A 145 2.98 5.87 1.72
N ASN A 146 3.53 4.67 1.88
CA ASN A 146 2.84 3.42 1.53
C ASN A 146 1.51 3.23 2.27
N LEU A 147 1.47 3.53 3.58
CA LEU A 147 0.23 3.49 4.35
C LEU A 147 -0.80 4.51 3.82
N LEU A 148 -0.36 5.72 3.49
CA LEU A 148 -1.23 6.73 2.88
C LEU A 148 -1.77 6.29 1.53
N ILE A 149 -0.94 5.74 0.65
CA ILE A 149 -1.36 5.24 -0.67
C ILE A 149 -2.47 4.20 -0.51
N ALA A 150 -2.33 3.27 0.43
CA ALA A 150 -3.34 2.27 0.72
C ALA A 150 -4.67 2.90 1.19
N VAL A 151 -4.61 3.88 2.11
CA VAL A 151 -5.78 4.61 2.62
C VAL A 151 -6.49 5.36 1.50
N PHE A 152 -5.77 6.10 0.65
CA PHE A 152 -6.34 6.83 -0.47
C PHE A 152 -6.93 5.88 -1.53
N GLY A 153 -6.25 4.78 -1.84
CA GLY A 153 -6.72 3.77 -2.79
C GLY A 153 -8.08 3.19 -2.39
N ALA A 154 -8.24 2.83 -1.11
CA ALA A 154 -9.51 2.34 -0.58
C ALA A 154 -10.59 3.45 -0.57
N TYR A 155 -10.23 4.67 -0.26
CA TYR A 155 -11.16 5.79 -0.22
C TYR A 155 -11.72 6.17 -1.60
N TYR A 156 -10.93 6.09 -2.68
CA TYR A 156 -11.43 6.35 -4.04
C TYR A 156 -12.56 5.40 -4.43
N SER A 157 -12.46 4.14 -4.05
CA SER A 157 -13.53 3.15 -4.28
C SER A 157 -14.79 3.53 -3.52
N THR A 158 -14.67 3.93 -2.25
CA THR A 158 -15.77 4.35 -1.38
C THR A 158 -16.43 5.64 -1.84
N ALA A 159 -15.65 6.60 -2.35
CA ALA A 159 -16.14 7.87 -2.88
C ALA A 159 -16.87 7.72 -4.23
N GLY A 160 -17.07 6.51 -4.73
CA GLY A 160 -17.74 6.22 -5.99
C GLY A 160 -16.94 6.62 -7.24
N LYS A 161 -15.63 6.76 -7.10
CA LYS A 161 -14.70 7.10 -8.19
C LYS A 161 -13.59 6.04 -8.35
N PRO A 162 -13.92 4.75 -8.54
CA PRO A 162 -12.91 3.69 -8.64
C PRO A 162 -11.97 3.88 -9.84
N GLN A 163 -12.41 4.59 -10.88
CA GLN A 163 -11.59 4.93 -12.04
C GLN A 163 -10.40 5.83 -11.69
N MET A 164 -10.53 6.70 -10.68
CA MET A 164 -9.43 7.54 -10.20
C MET A 164 -8.35 6.68 -9.53
N GLY A 165 -8.74 5.67 -8.77
CA GLY A 165 -7.81 4.70 -8.18
C GLY A 165 -7.04 3.93 -9.27
N LEU A 166 -7.74 3.46 -10.30
CA LEU A 166 -7.13 2.77 -11.45
C LEU A 166 -6.12 3.69 -12.18
N PHE A 167 -6.51 4.93 -12.46
CA PHE A 167 -5.63 5.90 -13.12
C PHE A 167 -4.37 6.18 -12.31
N CYS A 168 -4.50 6.40 -10.99
CA CYS A 168 -3.37 6.61 -10.09
C CYS A 168 -2.45 5.38 -10.04
N SER A 169 -3.00 4.17 -9.99
CA SER A 169 -2.21 2.93 -9.99
C SER A 169 -1.42 2.74 -11.29
N ILE A 170 -2.06 2.97 -12.43
CA ILE A 170 -1.38 2.86 -13.74
C ILE A 170 -0.27 3.92 -13.85
N LEU A 171 -0.57 5.17 -13.48
CA LEU A 171 0.40 6.24 -13.52
C LEU A 171 1.61 5.95 -12.60
N SER A 172 1.36 5.49 -11.38
CA SER A 172 2.40 5.09 -10.43
C SER A 172 3.26 3.95 -10.99
N GLY A 173 2.64 2.92 -11.58
CA GLY A 173 3.38 1.80 -12.17
C GLY A 173 4.24 2.23 -13.37
N VAL A 174 3.72 3.10 -14.24
CA VAL A 174 4.50 3.63 -15.37
C VAL A 174 5.68 4.47 -14.89
N VAL A 175 5.46 5.32 -13.88
CA VAL A 175 6.53 6.14 -13.29
C VAL A 175 7.61 5.25 -12.67
N ASN A 176 7.24 4.21 -11.92
CA ASN A 176 8.20 3.24 -11.36
C ASN A 176 9.05 2.62 -12.48
N ILE A 177 8.42 2.01 -13.48
CA ILE A 177 9.15 1.37 -14.60
C ILE A 177 10.10 2.35 -15.28
N VAL A 178 9.71 3.61 -15.48
CA VAL A 178 10.58 4.61 -16.09
C VAL A 178 11.80 4.92 -15.22
N PHE A 179 11.59 5.03 -13.88
CA PHE A 179 12.70 5.27 -12.95
C PHE A 179 13.62 4.05 -12.77
N ASP A 180 13.10 2.85 -12.92
CA ASP A 180 13.90 1.61 -12.81
C ASP A 180 14.78 1.34 -14.05
N ILE A 181 14.42 1.95 -15.19
CA ILE A 181 15.20 1.83 -16.44
C ILE A 181 16.29 2.92 -16.53
N LEU A 182 16.14 4.05 -15.84
CA LEU A 182 17.08 5.18 -15.85
C LEU A 182 18.25 4.96 -14.88
#